data_2cdebc2f4cd5b00263986dda8e33e826
#
_entry.id   2cdebc2f4cd5b00263986dda8e33e826
#
_cell.length_a   1.000
_cell.length_b   1.000
_cell.length_c   1.000
_cell.angle_alpha   90.00
_cell.angle_beta   90.00
_cell.angle_gamma   90.00
#
_symmetry.space_group_name_H-M   'P 1'
#
loop_
_entity.id
_entity.type
_entity.pdbx_description
1 polymer ?
#
loop_
_entity_poly.entity_id
_entity_poly.type
_entity_poly.pdbx_seq_one_letter_code
_entity_poly.pdbx_strand_id
1 'polypeptide(L)'
;MDIQKIRADFPYLDSKNLGKEIIYLDTAATSQKPIQVLEAVDKYYKYQNANPHRGAHYLSYVATEAYENSRDYIKEYIGAAHREEVIFTRNATEALNLIAYSYALDNLKAGDEILITILEHHANIVPWQMVAKKTGAKLVYAYLNDDYSLDYDDLKSKINENTKIVSFTGASNVNSEIIDVKKITGWAHEVGAIAIVDGAQLIPHLKTDVADLDCDFLVFSGHKLLAPMGTGVLYGKKEILEDMVPFNTGGDMIEYVYEQEATFAELPYKFEAGTQDVGGVVGLAEAIKYMENIGVDEIYEYESDLARYAYDLIKDIPNIKIFYPENAKTGAVLSFTFEDIHPHDIASILDSKGVAVRSGHHCAMPLHKYLGVSATARASFAFYNTKEEAEIFAKELLNVRKVMGL
;
A
#
# COMPACT_ATOMS: atom_id res chain seq x y z
N MET A 1 21.09 -3.43 11.48
CA MET A 1 20.29 -4.70 11.37
C MET A 1 21.19 -5.92 11.15
N ASP A 2 20.86 -7.09 11.74
CA ASP A 2 21.50 -8.38 11.43
C ASP A 2 20.69 -9.10 10.33
N ILE A 3 21.08 -8.90 9.10
CA ILE A 3 20.34 -9.39 7.93
C ILE A 3 20.30 -10.93 7.89
N GLN A 4 21.34 -11.62 8.29
CA GLN A 4 21.38 -13.09 8.27
C GLN A 4 20.41 -13.69 9.29
N LYS A 5 20.29 -13.08 10.47
CA LYS A 5 19.31 -13.47 11.48
C LYS A 5 17.88 -13.22 10.99
N ILE A 6 17.63 -12.05 10.37
CA ILE A 6 16.32 -11.70 9.81
C ILE A 6 15.94 -12.68 8.69
N ARG A 7 16.86 -12.99 7.78
CA ARG A 7 16.59 -13.92 6.65
C ARG A 7 16.21 -15.33 7.12
N ALA A 8 16.71 -15.77 8.26
CA ALA A 8 16.34 -17.06 8.84
C ALA A 8 14.87 -17.15 9.26
N ASP A 9 14.21 -16.01 9.47
CA ASP A 9 12.79 -15.94 9.81
C ASP A 9 11.87 -16.14 8.57
N PHE A 10 12.41 -16.08 7.36
CA PHE A 10 11.63 -16.18 6.12
C PHE A 10 11.74 -17.56 5.47
N PRO A 11 10.73 -18.46 5.63
CA PRO A 11 10.81 -19.84 5.15
C PRO A 11 11.03 -19.99 3.65
N TYR A 12 10.64 -19.00 2.83
CA TYR A 12 10.83 -19.05 1.39
C TYR A 12 12.30 -18.99 0.98
N LEU A 13 13.18 -18.41 1.83
CA LEU A 13 14.64 -18.35 1.58
C LEU A 13 15.33 -19.67 1.79
N ASP A 14 14.71 -20.66 2.43
CA ASP A 14 15.26 -22.01 2.48
C ASP A 14 15.04 -22.73 1.15
N SER A 15 16.10 -22.83 0.36
CA SER A 15 16.10 -23.48 -0.96
C SER A 15 15.61 -24.93 -0.93
N LYS A 16 15.69 -25.59 0.24
CA LYS A 16 15.15 -26.95 0.42
C LYS A 16 13.63 -26.99 0.27
N ASN A 17 12.95 -25.90 0.65
CA ASN A 17 11.50 -25.79 0.53
C ASN A 17 11.04 -25.59 -0.93
N LEU A 18 11.84 -24.87 -1.74
CA LEU A 18 11.49 -24.50 -3.12
C LEU A 18 12.19 -25.38 -4.17
N GLY A 19 13.24 -26.13 -3.80
CA GLY A 19 14.05 -26.89 -4.74
C GLY A 19 14.95 -26.05 -5.65
N LYS A 20 14.94 -24.71 -5.50
CA LYS A 20 15.80 -23.75 -6.21
C LYS A 20 16.01 -22.48 -5.35
N GLU A 21 17.11 -21.80 -5.57
CA GLU A 21 17.33 -20.46 -5.00
C GLU A 21 16.58 -19.42 -5.82
N ILE A 22 15.92 -18.49 -5.14
CA ILE A 22 15.18 -17.37 -5.75
C ILE A 22 15.57 -16.07 -5.07
N ILE A 23 16.02 -15.11 -5.86
CA ILE A 23 16.18 -13.72 -5.45
C ILE A 23 14.85 -13.04 -5.74
N TYR A 24 14.08 -12.76 -4.68
CA TYR A 24 12.75 -12.18 -4.78
C TYR A 24 12.81 -10.67 -4.72
N LEU A 25 12.64 -10.01 -5.87
CA LEU A 25 12.63 -8.55 -6.05
C LEU A 25 11.28 -8.05 -6.54
N ASP A 26 10.18 -8.61 -6.02
CA ASP A 26 8.80 -8.19 -6.33
C ASP A 26 7.99 -7.81 -5.06
N THR A 27 8.67 -7.33 -4.02
CA THR A 27 8.07 -6.99 -2.72
C THR A 27 6.99 -5.90 -2.83
N ALA A 28 7.13 -4.93 -3.72
CA ALA A 28 6.11 -3.90 -3.95
C ALA A 28 4.77 -4.45 -4.47
N ALA A 29 4.74 -5.70 -4.97
CA ALA A 29 3.51 -6.41 -5.31
C ALA A 29 2.91 -7.13 -4.10
N THR A 30 3.74 -7.88 -3.37
CA THR A 30 3.43 -8.53 -2.08
C THR A 30 4.73 -8.90 -1.39
N SER A 31 4.84 -8.65 -0.09
CA SER A 31 6.01 -9.06 0.70
C SER A 31 5.96 -10.55 1.04
N GLN A 32 7.12 -11.15 1.33
CA GLN A 32 7.20 -12.48 1.94
C GLN A 32 6.80 -12.41 3.43
N LYS A 33 6.51 -13.58 4.03
CA LYS A 33 5.97 -13.65 5.40
C LYS A 33 7.02 -14.30 6.32
N PRO A 34 7.34 -13.65 7.45
CA PRO A 34 8.20 -14.25 8.45
C PRO A 34 7.44 -15.34 9.23
N ILE A 35 8.17 -16.28 9.80
CA ILE A 35 7.60 -17.43 10.50
C ILE A 35 6.70 -17.02 11.68
N GLN A 36 7.00 -15.91 12.36
CA GLN A 36 6.23 -15.39 13.49
C GLN A 36 4.81 -15.03 13.07
N VAL A 37 4.64 -14.41 11.90
CA VAL A 37 3.32 -14.08 11.35
C VAL A 37 2.55 -15.35 10.98
N LEU A 38 3.23 -16.33 10.34
CA LEU A 38 2.61 -17.60 9.96
C LEU A 38 2.16 -18.38 11.20
N GLU A 39 2.99 -18.43 12.25
CA GLU A 39 2.68 -19.10 13.51
C GLU A 39 1.54 -18.41 14.29
N ALA A 40 1.45 -17.08 14.26
CA ALA A 40 0.36 -16.35 14.90
C ALA A 40 -0.99 -16.69 14.26
N VAL A 41 -1.06 -16.73 12.91
CA VAL A 41 -2.26 -17.12 12.17
C VAL A 41 -2.60 -18.58 12.41
N ASP A 42 -1.63 -19.47 12.37
CA ASP A 42 -1.79 -20.92 12.65
C ASP A 42 -2.32 -21.15 14.07
N LYS A 43 -1.76 -20.48 15.07
CA LYS A 43 -2.19 -20.54 16.47
C LYS A 43 -3.64 -20.08 16.62
N TYR A 44 -4.04 -18.99 15.96
CA TYR A 44 -5.43 -18.52 15.99
C TYR A 44 -6.38 -19.60 15.48
N TYR A 45 -6.17 -20.15 14.30
CA TYR A 45 -7.06 -21.15 13.72
C TYR A 45 -7.05 -22.48 14.47
N LYS A 46 -5.95 -22.88 15.07
CA LYS A 46 -5.87 -24.11 15.84
C LYS A 46 -6.56 -24.05 17.21
N TYR A 47 -6.53 -22.88 17.87
CA TYR A 47 -6.86 -22.82 19.30
C TYR A 47 -7.84 -21.73 19.71
N GLN A 48 -8.12 -20.75 18.84
CA GLN A 48 -8.88 -19.55 19.18
C GLN A 48 -10.05 -19.27 18.22
N ASN A 49 -10.19 -20.07 17.17
CA ASN A 49 -11.14 -19.83 16.09
C ASN A 49 -12.58 -19.93 16.54
N ALA A 50 -13.30 -18.82 16.46
CA ALA A 50 -14.75 -18.71 16.61
C ALA A 50 -15.24 -17.42 15.94
N ASN A 51 -16.59 -17.29 15.78
CA ASN A 51 -17.17 -16.02 15.34
C ASN A 51 -17.02 -14.98 16.47
N PRO A 52 -16.38 -13.82 16.20
CA PRO A 52 -16.20 -12.77 17.21
C PRO A 52 -17.52 -12.05 17.55
N HIS A 53 -17.53 -11.25 18.61
CA HIS A 53 -18.54 -10.30 19.09
C HIS A 53 -19.84 -10.92 19.61
N ARG A 54 -20.55 -11.79 18.88
CA ARG A 54 -21.92 -12.19 19.19
C ARG A 54 -22.10 -13.52 19.91
N GLY A 55 -21.04 -14.32 20.04
CA GLY A 55 -21.13 -15.64 20.69
C GLY A 55 -21.10 -15.54 22.22
N ALA A 56 -22.02 -16.23 22.88
CA ALA A 56 -22.07 -16.29 24.35
C ALA A 56 -21.25 -17.47 24.94
N HIS A 57 -20.08 -17.75 24.35
CA HIS A 57 -19.22 -18.85 24.79
C HIS A 57 -17.74 -18.45 24.77
N TYR A 58 -16.92 -19.20 25.52
CA TYR A 58 -15.51 -18.88 25.75
C TYR A 58 -14.70 -18.61 24.47
N LEU A 59 -14.84 -19.45 23.44
CA LEU A 59 -14.06 -19.27 22.20
C LEU A 59 -14.47 -17.99 21.47
N SER A 60 -15.75 -17.59 21.47
CA SER A 60 -16.17 -16.33 20.88
C SER A 60 -15.57 -15.11 21.62
N TYR A 61 -15.51 -15.18 22.95
CA TYR A 61 -14.82 -14.18 23.76
C TYR A 61 -13.32 -14.08 23.37
N VAL A 62 -12.62 -15.22 23.30
CA VAL A 62 -11.20 -15.27 22.91
C VAL A 62 -10.97 -14.73 21.49
N ALA A 63 -11.84 -15.06 20.54
CA ALA A 63 -11.76 -14.53 19.17
C ALA A 63 -11.99 -13.03 19.12
N THR A 64 -12.94 -12.52 19.91
CA THR A 64 -13.21 -11.08 20.04
C THR A 64 -12.01 -10.34 20.63
N GLU A 65 -11.43 -10.85 21.72
CA GLU A 65 -10.22 -10.28 22.31
C GLU A 65 -9.05 -10.24 21.30
N ALA A 66 -8.84 -11.32 20.55
CA ALA A 66 -7.78 -11.39 19.55
C ALA A 66 -7.98 -10.33 18.45
N TYR A 67 -9.21 -10.13 18.01
CA TYR A 67 -9.57 -9.14 16.99
C TYR A 67 -9.40 -7.71 17.49
N GLU A 68 -9.99 -7.38 18.63
CA GLU A 68 -9.99 -6.02 19.17
C GLU A 68 -8.63 -5.59 19.74
N ASN A 69 -7.87 -6.50 20.36
CA ASN A 69 -6.49 -6.22 20.76
C ASN A 69 -5.59 -5.96 19.56
N SER A 70 -5.84 -6.63 18.43
CA SER A 70 -5.12 -6.33 17.19
C SER A 70 -5.47 -4.96 16.63
N ARG A 71 -6.75 -4.55 16.71
CA ARG A 71 -7.19 -3.19 16.34
C ARG A 71 -6.51 -2.13 17.20
N ASP A 72 -6.50 -2.31 18.52
CA ASP A 72 -5.84 -1.38 19.45
C ASP A 72 -4.34 -1.26 19.14
N TYR A 73 -3.68 -2.37 18.84
CA TYR A 73 -2.27 -2.35 18.49
C TYR A 73 -2.01 -1.59 17.17
N ILE A 74 -2.83 -1.83 16.16
CA ILE A 74 -2.72 -1.14 14.86
C ILE A 74 -3.02 0.36 15.03
N LYS A 75 -4.04 0.70 15.83
CA LYS A 75 -4.35 2.08 16.21
C LYS A 75 -3.13 2.79 16.80
N GLU A 76 -2.45 2.16 17.76
CA GLU A 76 -1.24 2.72 18.39
C GLU A 76 -0.09 2.88 17.40
N TYR A 77 0.11 1.88 16.52
CA TYR A 77 1.16 1.90 15.51
C TYR A 77 1.04 3.08 14.54
N ILE A 78 -0.19 3.39 14.09
CA ILE A 78 -0.42 4.50 13.15
C ILE A 78 -0.68 5.84 13.85
N GLY A 79 -0.67 5.91 15.20
CA GLY A 79 -0.91 7.14 15.96
C GLY A 79 -2.35 7.62 15.92
N ALA A 80 -3.36 6.75 15.67
CA ALA A 80 -4.76 7.12 15.70
C ALA A 80 -5.25 7.37 17.14
N ALA A 81 -6.14 8.36 17.32
CA ALA A 81 -6.61 8.75 18.65
C ALA A 81 -7.61 7.73 19.25
N HIS A 82 -8.48 7.19 18.42
CA HIS A 82 -9.57 6.31 18.84
C HIS A 82 -9.56 5.00 18.06
N ARG A 83 -9.97 3.88 18.70
CA ARG A 83 -10.12 2.58 18.01
C ARG A 83 -11.19 2.61 16.92
N GLU A 84 -12.16 3.46 17.08
CA GLU A 84 -13.28 3.71 16.16
C GLU A 84 -12.81 4.28 14.81
N GLU A 85 -11.61 4.82 14.76
CA GLU A 85 -10.97 5.36 13.55
C GLU A 85 -10.28 4.30 12.69
N VAL A 86 -10.16 3.05 13.20
CA VAL A 86 -9.52 1.93 12.51
C VAL A 86 -10.56 0.92 12.06
N ILE A 87 -10.75 0.81 10.74
CA ILE A 87 -11.72 -0.08 10.11
C ILE A 87 -10.95 -1.14 9.33
N PHE A 88 -11.28 -2.41 9.53
CA PHE A 88 -10.69 -3.49 8.75
C PHE A 88 -11.40 -3.64 7.41
N THR A 89 -10.59 -3.78 6.37
CA THR A 89 -11.01 -4.02 5.00
C THR A 89 -10.21 -5.18 4.42
N ARG A 90 -10.54 -5.64 3.22
CA ARG A 90 -9.76 -6.70 2.57
C ARG A 90 -8.42 -6.21 2.00
N ASN A 91 -8.31 -4.94 1.70
CA ASN A 91 -7.10 -4.29 1.17
C ASN A 91 -7.34 -2.79 0.98
N ALA A 92 -6.30 -2.02 0.63
CA ALA A 92 -6.40 -0.60 0.32
C ALA A 92 -7.40 -0.28 -0.82
N THR A 93 -7.56 -1.18 -1.80
CA THR A 93 -8.53 -0.99 -2.89
C THR A 93 -9.97 -0.95 -2.36
N GLU A 94 -10.34 -1.88 -1.46
CA GLU A 94 -11.66 -1.84 -0.83
C GLU A 94 -11.83 -0.60 0.04
N ALA A 95 -10.80 -0.21 0.81
CA ALA A 95 -10.83 0.99 1.63
C ALA A 95 -11.05 2.27 0.80
N LEU A 96 -10.36 2.44 -0.33
CA LEU A 96 -10.57 3.57 -1.24
C LEU A 96 -11.96 3.56 -1.88
N ASN A 97 -12.50 2.38 -2.23
CA ASN A 97 -13.86 2.28 -2.70
C ASN A 97 -14.88 2.62 -1.60
N LEU A 98 -14.64 2.20 -0.34
CA LEU A 98 -15.48 2.59 0.78
C LEU A 98 -15.55 4.11 0.91
N ILE A 99 -14.42 4.82 0.89
CA ILE A 99 -14.40 6.29 0.93
C ILE A 99 -15.15 6.87 -0.28
N ALA A 100 -14.90 6.34 -1.47
CA ALA A 100 -15.53 6.82 -2.70
C ALA A 100 -17.07 6.69 -2.67
N TYR A 101 -17.59 5.55 -2.20
CA TYR A 101 -19.02 5.28 -2.20
C TYR A 101 -19.75 5.82 -0.97
N SER A 102 -19.12 5.80 0.20
CA SER A 102 -19.75 6.17 1.47
C SER A 102 -19.55 7.64 1.86
N TYR A 103 -18.52 8.29 1.29
CA TYR A 103 -18.25 9.71 1.52
C TYR A 103 -18.43 10.55 0.25
N ALA A 104 -17.67 10.23 -0.81
CA ALA A 104 -17.55 11.14 -1.93
C ALA A 104 -18.84 11.24 -2.77
N LEU A 105 -19.62 10.17 -2.94
CA LEU A 105 -20.89 10.22 -3.69
C LEU A 105 -21.94 11.12 -3.04
N ASP A 106 -21.95 11.20 -1.72
CA ASP A 106 -22.94 12.01 -0.97
C ASP A 106 -22.50 13.47 -0.79
N ASN A 107 -21.19 13.73 -0.86
CA ASN A 107 -20.63 15.05 -0.56
C ASN A 107 -20.19 15.85 -1.80
N LEU A 108 -20.08 15.23 -3.00
CA LEU A 108 -19.66 15.91 -4.21
C LEU A 108 -20.82 16.18 -5.16
N LYS A 109 -20.72 17.29 -5.90
CA LYS A 109 -21.67 17.72 -6.92
C LYS A 109 -20.96 18.25 -8.17
N ALA A 110 -21.73 18.56 -9.20
CA ALA A 110 -21.21 19.16 -10.43
C ALA A 110 -20.49 20.49 -10.15
N GLY A 111 -19.27 20.59 -10.66
CA GLY A 111 -18.39 21.74 -10.46
C GLY A 111 -17.33 21.53 -9.39
N ASP A 112 -17.50 20.60 -8.46
CA ASP A 112 -16.47 20.20 -7.51
C ASP A 112 -15.31 19.49 -8.21
N GLU A 113 -14.13 19.52 -7.58
CA GLU A 113 -12.91 18.92 -8.13
C GLU A 113 -12.32 17.89 -7.16
N ILE A 114 -11.86 16.76 -7.74
CA ILE A 114 -11.06 15.74 -7.07
C ILE A 114 -9.65 15.85 -7.66
N LEU A 115 -8.69 16.26 -6.86
CA LEU A 115 -7.29 16.34 -7.27
C LEU A 115 -6.56 15.05 -6.88
N ILE A 116 -5.89 14.45 -7.87
CA ILE A 116 -5.00 13.29 -7.68
C ILE A 116 -3.67 13.55 -8.38
N THR A 117 -2.67 12.72 -8.09
CA THR A 117 -1.39 12.81 -8.83
C THR A 117 -1.34 11.80 -9.99
N ILE A 118 -0.40 12.03 -10.92
CA ILE A 118 -0.15 11.06 -12.00
C ILE A 118 0.55 9.78 -11.48
N LEU A 119 1.09 9.81 -10.24
CA LEU A 119 1.76 8.69 -9.59
C LEU A 119 0.82 7.61 -9.07
N GLU A 120 -0.50 7.84 -9.13
CA GLU A 120 -1.47 6.99 -8.44
C GLU A 120 -1.54 5.56 -9.00
N HIS A 121 -1.66 4.62 -8.08
CA HIS A 121 -2.12 3.26 -8.39
C HIS A 121 -3.58 3.29 -8.88
N HIS A 122 -3.97 2.35 -9.76
CA HIS A 122 -5.35 2.27 -10.28
C HIS A 122 -6.42 2.27 -9.18
N ALA A 123 -6.12 1.73 -7.99
CA ALA A 123 -7.02 1.74 -6.84
C ALA A 123 -7.37 3.16 -6.37
N ASN A 124 -6.45 4.13 -6.57
CA ASN A 124 -6.64 5.54 -6.24
C ASN A 124 -6.91 6.41 -7.48
N ILE A 125 -7.33 5.81 -8.58
CA ILE A 125 -7.79 6.50 -9.80
C ILE A 125 -9.22 6.11 -10.14
N VAL A 126 -9.47 4.81 -10.31
CA VAL A 126 -10.74 4.30 -10.87
C VAL A 126 -11.94 4.64 -10.01
N PRO A 127 -11.91 4.55 -8.67
CA PRO A 127 -13.03 4.98 -7.84
C PRO A 127 -13.38 6.46 -8.05
N TRP A 128 -12.37 7.33 -8.17
CA TRP A 128 -12.59 8.77 -8.41
C TRP A 128 -13.16 9.06 -9.80
N GLN A 129 -12.75 8.32 -10.83
CA GLN A 129 -13.39 8.39 -12.16
C GLN A 129 -14.87 8.02 -12.07
N MET A 130 -15.22 7.00 -11.29
CA MET A 130 -16.62 6.59 -11.11
C MET A 130 -17.42 7.63 -10.33
N VAL A 131 -16.86 8.22 -9.27
CA VAL A 131 -17.48 9.32 -8.52
C VAL A 131 -17.68 10.52 -9.43
N ALA A 132 -16.65 10.99 -10.10
CA ALA A 132 -16.72 12.14 -11.02
C ALA A 132 -17.80 11.97 -12.09
N LYS A 133 -17.90 10.76 -12.69
CA LYS A 133 -18.94 10.44 -13.65
C LYS A 133 -20.36 10.51 -13.07
N LYS A 134 -20.55 10.10 -11.82
CA LYS A 134 -21.88 10.07 -11.17
C LYS A 134 -22.32 11.43 -10.65
N THR A 135 -21.39 12.20 -10.08
CA THR A 135 -21.68 13.48 -9.42
C THR A 135 -21.57 14.68 -10.37
N GLY A 136 -20.87 14.55 -11.50
CA GLY A 136 -20.51 15.67 -12.38
C GLY A 136 -19.29 16.45 -11.88
N ALA A 137 -18.60 15.98 -10.84
CA ALA A 137 -17.33 16.53 -10.39
C ALA A 137 -16.24 16.30 -11.45
N LYS A 138 -15.14 17.06 -11.36
CA LYS A 138 -13.99 16.94 -12.25
C LYS A 138 -12.85 16.22 -11.59
N LEU A 139 -12.20 15.31 -12.32
CA LEU A 139 -10.94 14.70 -11.91
C LEU A 139 -9.77 15.52 -12.47
N VAL A 140 -8.92 16.04 -11.59
CA VAL A 140 -7.78 16.89 -11.91
C VAL A 140 -6.50 16.14 -11.56
N TYR A 141 -5.46 16.26 -12.40
CA TYR A 141 -4.17 15.58 -12.20
C TYR A 141 -3.05 16.57 -11.96
N ALA A 142 -2.23 16.31 -10.93
CA ALA A 142 -0.91 16.91 -10.78
C ALA A 142 0.15 16.03 -11.44
N TYR A 143 1.18 16.64 -12.04
CA TYR A 143 2.17 15.97 -12.88
C TYR A 143 3.56 15.97 -12.23
N LEU A 144 4.56 15.49 -12.98
CA LEU A 144 5.95 15.35 -12.53
C LEU A 144 6.84 16.40 -13.17
N ASN A 145 7.95 16.70 -12.50
CA ASN A 145 9.10 17.37 -13.05
C ASN A 145 9.84 16.48 -14.08
N ASP A 146 10.79 17.07 -14.81
CA ASP A 146 11.60 16.36 -15.81
C ASP A 146 12.49 15.27 -15.18
N ASP A 147 12.80 15.38 -13.88
CA ASP A 147 13.57 14.39 -13.10
C ASP A 147 12.70 13.26 -12.50
N TYR A 148 11.45 13.15 -12.92
CA TYR A 148 10.45 12.19 -12.46
C TYR A 148 9.94 12.40 -11.03
N SER A 149 10.34 13.44 -10.31
CA SER A 149 9.77 13.81 -9.02
C SER A 149 8.42 14.48 -9.17
N LEU A 150 7.56 14.43 -8.14
CA LEU A 150 6.28 15.15 -8.13
C LEU A 150 6.52 16.65 -8.22
N ASP A 151 5.85 17.32 -9.16
CA ASP A 151 5.84 18.77 -9.23
C ASP A 151 4.87 19.36 -8.19
N TYR A 152 5.43 19.74 -7.05
CA TYR A 152 4.66 20.35 -5.96
C TYR A 152 4.07 21.71 -6.30
N ASP A 153 4.70 22.46 -7.20
CA ASP A 153 4.18 23.76 -7.64
C ASP A 153 2.97 23.55 -8.57
N ASP A 154 3.04 22.58 -9.48
CA ASP A 154 1.91 22.16 -10.31
C ASP A 154 0.74 21.67 -9.43
N LEU A 155 1.01 20.81 -8.44
CA LEU A 155 -0.01 20.32 -7.52
C LEU A 155 -0.66 21.47 -6.75
N LYS A 156 0.13 22.34 -6.13
CA LYS A 156 -0.38 23.48 -5.36
C LYS A 156 -1.20 24.43 -6.21
N SER A 157 -0.78 24.68 -7.44
CA SER A 157 -1.48 25.59 -8.36
C SER A 157 -2.89 25.10 -8.76
N LYS A 158 -3.15 23.80 -8.61
CA LYS A 158 -4.41 23.14 -8.94
C LYS A 158 -5.37 23.02 -7.75
N ILE A 159 -4.90 23.30 -6.53
CA ILE A 159 -5.76 23.37 -5.34
C ILE A 159 -6.47 24.74 -5.32
N ASN A 160 -7.81 24.72 -5.29
CA ASN A 160 -8.64 25.93 -5.31
C ASN A 160 -9.95 25.69 -4.53
N GLU A 161 -10.85 26.69 -4.49
CA GLU A 161 -12.10 26.63 -3.74
C GLU A 161 -13.09 25.53 -4.20
N ASN A 162 -12.93 25.04 -5.42
CA ASN A 162 -13.74 23.92 -5.94
C ASN A 162 -13.15 22.56 -5.56
N THR A 163 -11.89 22.51 -5.14
CA THR A 163 -11.26 21.26 -4.69
C THR A 163 -11.92 20.80 -3.39
N LYS A 164 -12.50 19.58 -3.41
CA LYS A 164 -13.17 18.97 -2.24
C LYS A 164 -12.44 17.75 -1.74
N ILE A 165 -11.68 17.09 -2.61
CA ILE A 165 -10.85 15.93 -2.26
C ILE A 165 -9.48 16.10 -2.90
N VAL A 166 -8.43 15.86 -2.11
CA VAL A 166 -7.05 15.65 -2.57
C VAL A 166 -6.67 14.24 -2.18
N SER A 167 -6.57 13.33 -3.15
CA SER A 167 -6.23 11.92 -2.92
C SER A 167 -4.92 11.57 -3.59
N PHE A 168 -3.95 11.09 -2.81
CA PHE A 168 -2.60 10.90 -3.32
C PHE A 168 -1.87 9.73 -2.62
N THR A 169 -0.92 9.13 -3.34
CA THR A 169 -0.06 8.08 -2.77
C THR A 169 0.95 8.68 -1.81
N GLY A 170 1.18 8.03 -0.67
CA GLY A 170 2.24 8.43 0.27
C GLY A 170 3.64 7.99 -0.19
N ALA A 171 3.71 6.95 -1.03
CA ALA A 171 4.93 6.50 -1.69
C ALA A 171 4.58 5.80 -3.01
N SER A 172 5.30 6.10 -4.07
CA SER A 172 5.01 5.56 -5.40
C SER A 172 5.51 4.12 -5.54
N ASN A 173 4.64 3.26 -6.07
CA ASN A 173 4.97 1.89 -6.41
C ASN A 173 5.69 1.75 -7.78
N VAL A 174 6.01 2.87 -8.45
CA VAL A 174 6.68 2.89 -9.75
C VAL A 174 8.02 3.61 -9.69
N ASN A 175 8.05 4.90 -9.34
CA ASN A 175 9.28 5.70 -9.32
C ASN A 175 9.94 5.77 -7.94
N SER A 176 9.39 5.09 -6.93
CA SER A 176 9.94 5.01 -5.56
C SER A 176 9.85 6.29 -4.73
N GLU A 177 9.35 7.40 -5.26
CA GLU A 177 9.29 8.67 -4.54
C GLU A 177 8.42 8.55 -3.29
N ILE A 178 8.92 9.07 -2.18
CA ILE A 178 8.18 9.24 -0.93
C ILE A 178 7.68 10.68 -0.89
N ILE A 179 6.36 10.82 -0.81
CA ILE A 179 5.67 12.10 -0.91
C ILE A 179 5.63 12.81 0.45
N ASP A 180 5.78 14.12 0.43
CA ASP A 180 5.58 14.96 1.62
C ASP A 180 4.09 15.10 1.93
N VAL A 181 3.57 14.06 2.61
CA VAL A 181 2.14 13.93 2.95
C VAL A 181 1.65 15.13 3.74
N LYS A 182 2.39 15.54 4.78
CA LYS A 182 2.02 16.64 5.68
C LYS A 182 1.85 17.96 4.93
N LYS A 183 2.73 18.22 3.98
CA LYS A 183 2.69 19.42 3.13
C LYS A 183 1.44 19.46 2.25
N ILE A 184 1.12 18.36 1.57
CA ILE A 184 -0.05 18.27 0.69
C ILE A 184 -1.35 18.33 1.50
N THR A 185 -1.41 17.63 2.62
CA THR A 185 -2.55 17.67 3.55
C THR A 185 -2.83 19.10 4.03
N GLY A 186 -1.77 19.83 4.43
CA GLY A 186 -1.91 21.22 4.83
C GLY A 186 -2.51 22.10 3.72
N TRP A 187 -2.07 21.91 2.49
CA TRP A 187 -2.64 22.65 1.34
C TRP A 187 -4.09 22.27 1.02
N ALA A 188 -4.47 21.01 1.19
CA ALA A 188 -5.85 20.57 1.03
C ALA A 188 -6.75 21.24 2.08
N HIS A 189 -6.32 21.28 3.33
CA HIS A 189 -7.05 21.89 4.43
C HIS A 189 -7.17 23.42 4.31
N GLU A 190 -6.19 24.12 3.69
CA GLU A 190 -6.29 25.57 3.43
C GLU A 190 -7.56 25.96 2.64
N VAL A 191 -8.09 25.04 1.81
CA VAL A 191 -9.32 25.26 1.03
C VAL A 191 -10.51 24.43 1.54
N GLY A 192 -10.37 23.74 2.66
CA GLY A 192 -11.42 22.88 3.25
C GLY A 192 -11.65 21.57 2.49
N ALA A 193 -10.66 21.11 1.74
CA ALA A 193 -10.69 19.81 1.06
C ALA A 193 -10.26 18.68 1.98
N ILE A 194 -10.83 17.48 1.77
CA ILE A 194 -10.44 16.25 2.47
C ILE A 194 -9.17 15.68 1.87
N ALA A 195 -8.20 15.34 2.72
CA ALA A 195 -6.94 14.71 2.34
C ALA A 195 -6.99 13.19 2.54
N ILE A 196 -6.83 12.44 1.45
CA ILE A 196 -6.85 10.97 1.43
C ILE A 196 -5.49 10.45 1.01
N VAL A 197 -4.88 9.62 1.86
CA VAL A 197 -3.53 9.07 1.62
C VAL A 197 -3.61 7.59 1.29
N ASP A 198 -3.18 7.20 0.08
CA ASP A 198 -2.88 5.81 -0.22
C ASP A 198 -1.51 5.46 0.39
N GLY A 199 -1.56 4.83 1.56
CA GLY A 199 -0.39 4.40 2.32
C GLY A 199 0.11 3.00 1.97
N ALA A 200 -0.37 2.38 0.88
CA ALA A 200 -0.05 0.99 0.54
C ALA A 200 1.44 0.72 0.34
N GLN A 201 2.22 1.73 -0.09
CA GLN A 201 3.68 1.67 -0.18
C GLN A 201 4.37 2.56 0.88
N LEU A 202 3.63 3.32 1.67
CA LEU A 202 4.19 4.15 2.73
C LEU A 202 4.36 3.35 4.02
N ILE A 203 3.27 2.75 4.52
CA ILE A 203 3.20 2.04 5.80
C ILE A 203 4.18 0.86 5.91
N PRO A 204 4.45 0.07 4.85
CA PRO A 204 5.43 -1.00 4.91
C PRO A 204 6.88 -0.55 5.15
N HIS A 205 7.20 0.69 4.84
CA HIS A 205 8.58 1.17 4.78
C HIS A 205 8.89 2.32 5.75
N LEU A 206 7.88 3.06 6.23
CA LEU A 206 8.07 4.28 7.02
C LEU A 206 7.14 4.30 8.23
N LYS A 207 7.71 4.69 9.37
CA LYS A 207 6.89 5.03 10.53
C LYS A 207 5.93 6.16 10.16
N THR A 208 4.66 5.92 10.39
CA THR A 208 3.57 6.83 10.00
C THR A 208 2.72 7.15 11.21
N ASP A 209 2.52 8.43 11.48
CA ASP A 209 1.67 8.94 12.56
C ASP A 209 0.59 9.82 11.93
N VAL A 210 -0.66 9.35 11.96
CA VAL A 210 -1.79 10.07 11.34
C VAL A 210 -2.10 11.39 12.02
N ALA A 211 -1.80 11.53 13.30
CA ALA A 211 -1.95 12.78 14.02
C ALA A 211 -0.92 13.84 13.56
N ASP A 212 0.32 13.43 13.27
CA ASP A 212 1.34 14.33 12.72
C ASP A 212 1.06 14.67 11.25
N LEU A 213 0.59 13.70 10.47
CA LEU A 213 0.24 13.91 9.04
C LEU A 213 -1.04 14.73 8.87
N ASP A 214 -1.91 14.73 9.87
CA ASP A 214 -3.24 15.37 9.90
C ASP A 214 -4.15 14.97 8.72
N CYS A 215 -3.90 13.81 8.08
CA CYS A 215 -4.73 13.33 6.99
C CYS A 215 -6.11 12.89 7.50
N ASP A 216 -7.13 13.08 6.65
CA ASP A 216 -8.50 12.73 7.01
C ASP A 216 -8.77 11.24 6.83
N PHE A 217 -8.12 10.62 5.84
CA PHE A 217 -8.10 9.18 5.61
C PHE A 217 -6.71 8.68 5.26
N LEU A 218 -6.37 7.48 5.75
CA LEU A 218 -5.20 6.71 5.36
C LEU A 218 -5.61 5.27 5.08
N VAL A 219 -5.15 4.69 3.98
CA VAL A 219 -5.46 3.31 3.62
C VAL A 219 -4.21 2.50 3.36
N PHE A 220 -4.20 1.22 3.75
CA PHE A 220 -3.10 0.32 3.41
C PHE A 220 -3.52 -1.15 3.35
N SER A 221 -2.65 -1.97 2.76
CA SER A 221 -2.86 -3.42 2.57
C SER A 221 -1.86 -4.22 3.38
N GLY A 222 -2.33 -5.14 4.19
CA GLY A 222 -1.50 -5.99 5.05
C GLY A 222 -0.50 -6.86 4.26
N HIS A 223 -0.89 -7.35 3.07
CA HIS A 223 -0.02 -8.26 2.29
C HIS A 223 1.30 -7.62 1.80
N LYS A 224 1.42 -6.30 1.81
CA LYS A 224 2.66 -5.57 1.54
C LYS A 224 3.46 -5.32 2.82
N LEU A 225 2.80 -5.42 3.97
CA LEU A 225 3.33 -5.23 5.32
C LEU A 225 3.53 -6.59 6.01
N LEU A 226 4.12 -7.57 5.34
CA LEU A 226 4.42 -8.92 5.82
C LEU A 226 3.19 -9.77 6.28
N ALA A 227 1.99 -9.20 6.26
CA ALA A 227 0.76 -9.83 6.75
C ALA A 227 0.10 -10.72 5.68
N PRO A 228 -0.89 -11.56 6.04
CA PRO A 228 -1.67 -12.34 5.09
C PRO A 228 -2.36 -11.49 4.02
N MET A 229 -2.67 -12.10 2.88
CA MET A 229 -3.56 -11.50 1.88
C MET A 229 -5.00 -11.46 2.40
N GLY A 230 -5.78 -10.50 1.93
CA GLY A 230 -7.18 -10.37 2.31
C GLY A 230 -7.44 -9.51 3.54
N THR A 231 -6.41 -8.85 4.07
CA THR A 231 -6.49 -7.94 5.22
C THR A 231 -5.90 -6.59 4.85
N GLY A 232 -6.61 -5.53 5.18
CA GLY A 232 -6.20 -4.14 5.02
C GLY A 232 -6.84 -3.25 6.07
N VAL A 233 -6.47 -1.99 6.08
CA VAL A 233 -6.94 -0.99 7.04
C VAL A 233 -7.37 0.28 6.31
N LEU A 234 -8.47 0.84 6.76
CA LEU A 234 -8.88 2.21 6.58
C LEU A 234 -8.78 2.92 7.94
N TYR A 235 -7.95 3.94 8.03
CA TYR A 235 -8.04 4.97 9.03
C TYR A 235 -8.90 6.11 8.51
N GLY A 236 -9.77 6.65 9.34
CA GLY A 236 -10.52 7.87 9.05
C GLY A 236 -10.79 8.66 10.33
N LYS A 237 -10.76 10.00 10.25
CA LYS A 237 -11.14 10.86 11.39
C LYS A 237 -12.54 10.51 11.85
N LYS A 238 -12.72 10.33 13.16
CA LYS A 238 -13.96 9.82 13.77
C LYS A 238 -15.19 10.63 13.35
N GLU A 239 -15.11 11.95 13.38
CA GLU A 239 -16.19 12.85 13.00
C GLU A 239 -16.65 12.69 11.54
N ILE A 240 -15.73 12.36 10.64
CA ILE A 240 -16.08 12.09 9.23
C ILE A 240 -16.75 10.72 9.12
N LEU A 241 -16.20 9.71 9.80
CA LEU A 241 -16.75 8.35 9.78
C LEU A 241 -18.14 8.26 10.38
N GLU A 242 -18.46 9.08 11.40
CA GLU A 242 -19.79 9.13 12.01
C GLU A 242 -20.88 9.53 11.01
N ASP A 243 -20.59 10.47 10.11
CA ASP A 243 -21.53 10.99 9.12
C ASP A 243 -21.62 10.11 7.85
N MET A 244 -20.65 9.22 7.61
CA MET A 244 -20.63 8.37 6.42
C MET A 244 -21.67 7.25 6.48
N VAL A 245 -22.29 6.94 5.35
CA VAL A 245 -23.17 5.77 5.22
C VAL A 245 -22.36 4.47 5.12
N PRO A 246 -22.91 3.30 5.54
CA PRO A 246 -22.23 2.02 5.37
C PRO A 246 -21.94 1.70 3.91
N PHE A 247 -20.79 1.06 3.64
CA PHE A 247 -20.43 0.57 2.31
C PHE A 247 -21.03 -0.81 2.02
N ASN A 248 -20.77 -1.77 2.89
CA ASN A 248 -21.36 -3.10 2.86
C ASN A 248 -22.48 -3.17 3.92
N THR A 249 -23.58 -3.82 3.59
CA THR A 249 -24.70 -4.00 4.49
C THR A 249 -24.99 -5.47 4.72
N GLY A 250 -25.43 -5.82 5.94
CA GLY A 250 -25.73 -7.22 6.31
C GLY A 250 -25.67 -7.47 7.80
N GLY A 251 -25.23 -8.67 8.18
CA GLY A 251 -25.02 -9.02 9.59
C GLY A 251 -23.86 -8.25 10.22
N ASP A 252 -23.81 -8.21 11.51
CA ASP A 252 -22.84 -7.58 12.42
C ASP A 252 -22.84 -6.04 12.43
N MET A 253 -23.02 -5.38 11.31
CA MET A 253 -22.97 -3.93 11.17
C MET A 253 -24.28 -3.20 11.51
N ILE A 254 -25.31 -3.90 11.94
CA ILE A 254 -26.65 -3.40 12.27
C ILE A 254 -26.86 -3.36 13.78
N GLU A 255 -27.67 -2.40 14.21
CA GLU A 255 -28.23 -2.35 15.57
C GLU A 255 -29.61 -3.01 15.60
N TYR A 256 -30.57 -2.49 14.81
CA TYR A 256 -31.91 -3.06 14.65
C TYR A 256 -32.26 -3.22 13.17
N VAL A 257 -33.03 -4.23 12.84
CA VAL A 257 -33.58 -4.47 11.49
C VAL A 257 -35.08 -4.70 11.59
N TYR A 258 -35.84 -3.91 10.85
CA TYR A 258 -37.28 -4.02 10.68
C TYR A 258 -37.59 -4.38 9.21
N GLU A 259 -38.87 -4.57 8.88
CA GLU A 259 -39.26 -4.99 7.52
C GLU A 259 -38.90 -3.95 6.45
N GLN A 260 -38.87 -2.65 6.79
CA GLN A 260 -38.69 -1.56 5.83
C GLN A 260 -37.45 -0.70 6.12
N GLU A 261 -36.82 -0.86 7.29
CA GLU A 261 -35.71 -0.01 7.71
C GLU A 261 -34.75 -0.76 8.63
N ALA A 262 -33.52 -0.24 8.73
CA ALA A 262 -32.52 -0.72 9.66
C ALA A 262 -31.76 0.46 10.27
N THR A 263 -31.32 0.30 11.52
CA THR A 263 -30.31 1.14 12.15
C THR A 263 -28.96 0.45 12.18
N PHE A 264 -27.90 1.23 12.18
CA PHE A 264 -26.54 0.71 12.08
C PHE A 264 -25.85 0.71 13.43
N ALA A 265 -24.92 -0.21 13.59
CA ALA A 265 -24.05 -0.28 14.77
C ALA A 265 -23.16 0.97 14.85
N GLU A 266 -22.62 1.20 16.04
CA GLU A 266 -21.61 2.24 16.27
C GLU A 266 -20.30 1.95 15.50
N LEU A 267 -19.42 2.96 15.40
CA LEU A 267 -18.07 2.79 14.85
C LEU A 267 -17.24 1.84 15.73
N PRO A 268 -16.37 1.06 15.14
CA PRO A 268 -16.10 0.88 13.69
C PRO A 268 -17.04 -0.11 13.02
N TYR A 269 -17.90 -0.79 13.78
CA TYR A 269 -18.68 -1.97 13.37
C TYR A 269 -19.65 -1.70 12.22
N LYS A 270 -20.16 -0.45 12.08
CA LYS A 270 -21.04 -0.13 10.94
C LYS A 270 -20.38 -0.27 9.56
N PHE A 271 -19.04 -0.38 9.49
CA PHE A 271 -18.30 -0.59 8.25
C PHE A 271 -17.77 -2.02 8.09
N GLU A 272 -17.99 -2.89 9.09
CA GLU A 272 -17.45 -4.24 9.14
C GLU A 272 -18.59 -5.29 9.04
N ALA A 273 -19.24 -5.34 7.88
CA ALA A 273 -20.36 -6.25 7.63
C ALA A 273 -19.90 -7.71 7.46
N GLY A 274 -20.65 -8.63 8.07
CA GLY A 274 -20.41 -10.06 7.99
C GLY A 274 -19.33 -10.56 8.95
N THR A 275 -19.05 -11.86 8.94
CA THR A 275 -18.00 -12.45 9.79
C THR A 275 -16.63 -11.96 9.34
N GLN A 276 -15.88 -11.40 10.27
CA GLN A 276 -14.60 -10.75 10.01
C GLN A 276 -13.43 -11.74 9.92
N ASP A 277 -12.37 -11.34 9.20
CA ASP A 277 -11.12 -12.10 9.06
C ASP A 277 -10.21 -11.91 10.28
N VAL A 278 -10.57 -12.55 11.40
CA VAL A 278 -9.80 -12.45 12.65
C VAL A 278 -8.38 -12.97 12.47
N GLY A 279 -8.21 -14.09 11.75
CA GLY A 279 -6.88 -14.66 11.50
C GLY A 279 -5.95 -13.74 10.74
N GLY A 280 -6.46 -13.06 9.70
CA GLY A 280 -5.70 -12.07 8.94
C GLY A 280 -5.34 -10.85 9.76
N VAL A 281 -6.27 -10.37 10.61
CA VAL A 281 -6.05 -9.19 11.49
C VAL A 281 -5.00 -9.52 12.57
N VAL A 282 -5.04 -10.70 13.18
CA VAL A 282 -4.00 -11.19 14.11
C VAL A 282 -2.64 -11.25 13.40
N GLY A 283 -2.61 -11.79 12.19
CA GLY A 283 -1.39 -11.80 11.36
C GLY A 283 -0.86 -10.42 11.04
N LEU A 284 -1.74 -9.43 10.80
CA LEU A 284 -1.34 -8.05 10.54
C LEU A 284 -0.73 -7.39 11.79
N ALA A 285 -1.34 -7.57 12.95
CA ALA A 285 -0.77 -7.06 14.21
C ALA A 285 0.59 -7.69 14.51
N GLU A 286 0.76 -8.99 14.27
CA GLU A 286 2.05 -9.66 14.47
C GLU A 286 3.11 -9.19 13.46
N ALA A 287 2.73 -8.92 12.21
CA ALA A 287 3.61 -8.35 11.19
C ALA A 287 4.15 -6.98 11.60
N ILE A 288 3.29 -6.12 12.15
CA ILE A 288 3.69 -4.81 12.67
C ILE A 288 4.65 -4.97 13.85
N LYS A 289 4.35 -5.85 14.81
CA LYS A 289 5.26 -6.13 15.95
C LYS A 289 6.63 -6.62 15.48
N TYR A 290 6.65 -7.47 14.48
CA TYR A 290 7.89 -7.98 13.89
C TYR A 290 8.75 -6.84 13.32
N MET A 291 8.14 -5.90 12.58
CA MET A 291 8.84 -4.74 12.04
C MET A 291 9.31 -3.77 13.12
N GLU A 292 8.49 -3.49 14.14
CA GLU A 292 8.88 -2.63 15.27
C GLU A 292 10.05 -3.22 16.05
N ASN A 293 10.10 -4.55 16.23
CA ASN A 293 11.21 -5.23 16.89
C ASN A 293 12.54 -5.14 16.13
N ILE A 294 12.49 -4.95 14.81
CA ILE A 294 13.67 -4.68 13.97
C ILE A 294 14.04 -3.19 14.05
N GLY A 295 13.02 -2.32 14.04
CA GLY A 295 13.12 -0.87 13.91
C GLY A 295 12.68 -0.43 12.51
N VAL A 296 11.54 0.26 12.43
CA VAL A 296 10.96 0.67 11.13
C VAL A 296 11.87 1.66 10.39
N ASP A 297 12.51 2.59 11.13
CA ASP A 297 13.45 3.54 10.55
C ASP A 297 14.71 2.84 10.01
N GLU A 298 15.23 1.83 10.74
CA GLU A 298 16.36 1.01 10.27
C GLU A 298 16.01 0.17 9.04
N ILE A 299 14.75 -0.31 8.94
CA ILE A 299 14.24 -0.99 7.74
C ILE A 299 14.28 -0.04 6.56
N TYR A 300 13.72 1.16 6.71
CA TYR A 300 13.68 2.16 5.65
C TYR A 300 15.08 2.54 5.16
N GLU A 301 15.98 2.88 6.07
CA GLU A 301 17.37 3.24 5.74
C GLU A 301 18.06 2.12 4.94
N TYR A 302 17.93 0.88 5.40
CA TYR A 302 18.53 -0.25 4.73
C TYR A 302 17.95 -0.49 3.33
N GLU A 303 16.62 -0.47 3.19
CA GLU A 303 15.94 -0.70 1.90
C GLU A 303 16.24 0.40 0.89
N SER A 304 16.25 1.66 1.33
CA SER A 304 16.59 2.81 0.49
C SER A 304 18.05 2.76 0.03
N ASP A 305 18.98 2.44 0.94
CA ASP A 305 20.39 2.27 0.62
C ASP A 305 20.62 1.12 -0.36
N LEU A 306 19.90 -0.01 -0.18
CA LEU A 306 20.00 -1.16 -1.07
C LEU A 306 19.48 -0.85 -2.48
N ALA A 307 18.35 -0.13 -2.57
CA ALA A 307 17.82 0.31 -3.86
C ALA A 307 18.76 1.31 -4.56
N ARG A 308 19.31 2.26 -3.81
CA ARG A 308 20.31 3.20 -4.33
C ARG A 308 21.56 2.46 -4.82
N TYR A 309 22.04 1.49 -4.06
CA TYR A 309 23.17 0.65 -4.48
C TYR A 309 22.88 -0.10 -5.78
N ALA A 310 21.68 -0.70 -5.87
CA ALA A 310 21.26 -1.39 -7.11
C ALA A 310 21.12 -0.41 -8.29
N TYR A 311 20.59 0.80 -8.06
CA TYR A 311 20.51 1.88 -9.06
C TYR A 311 21.91 2.22 -9.61
N ASP A 312 22.89 2.44 -8.72
CA ASP A 312 24.27 2.77 -9.11
C ASP A 312 24.95 1.67 -9.92
N LEU A 313 24.58 0.40 -9.67
CA LEU A 313 25.10 -0.75 -10.46
C LEU A 313 24.52 -0.83 -11.87
N ILE A 314 23.29 -0.30 -12.10
CA ILE A 314 22.60 -0.52 -13.38
C ILE A 314 22.45 0.74 -14.22
N LYS A 315 22.62 1.96 -13.67
CA LYS A 315 22.35 3.23 -14.35
C LYS A 315 23.17 3.46 -15.64
N ASP A 316 24.36 2.87 -15.71
CA ASP A 316 25.27 3.01 -16.86
C ASP A 316 25.15 1.85 -17.86
N ILE A 317 24.19 0.94 -17.70
CA ILE A 317 23.93 -0.12 -18.66
C ILE A 317 23.46 0.52 -20.00
N PRO A 318 24.03 0.17 -21.15
CA PRO A 318 23.64 0.77 -22.44
C PRO A 318 22.14 0.62 -22.73
N ASN A 319 21.51 1.69 -23.19
CA ASN A 319 20.08 1.79 -23.57
C ASN A 319 19.09 1.54 -22.44
N ILE A 320 19.54 1.54 -21.18
CA ILE A 320 18.61 1.50 -20.03
C ILE A 320 18.02 2.88 -19.79
N LYS A 321 16.74 2.92 -19.46
CA LYS A 321 16.06 4.09 -18.93
C LYS A 321 15.45 3.73 -17.58
N ILE A 322 15.82 4.43 -16.52
CA ILE A 322 15.36 4.20 -15.16
C ILE A 322 14.51 5.38 -14.73
N PHE A 323 13.33 5.11 -14.18
CA PHE A 323 12.39 6.13 -13.69
C PHE A 323 12.58 6.28 -12.18
N TYR A 324 13.59 7.05 -11.79
CA TYR A 324 14.00 7.20 -10.39
C TYR A 324 14.39 8.66 -10.13
N PRO A 325 13.69 9.37 -9.22
CA PRO A 325 13.97 10.78 -8.93
C PRO A 325 15.16 10.89 -7.96
N GLU A 326 16.36 11.04 -8.49
CA GLU A 326 17.62 11.01 -7.71
C GLU A 326 17.69 12.07 -6.61
N ASN A 327 17.01 13.19 -6.77
CA ASN A 327 17.03 14.34 -5.86
C ASN A 327 15.86 14.33 -4.85
N ALA A 328 14.94 13.38 -4.96
CA ALA A 328 13.84 13.23 -4.02
C ALA A 328 14.14 12.18 -2.94
N LYS A 329 13.34 12.16 -1.88
CA LYS A 329 13.33 11.06 -0.92
C LYS A 329 12.72 9.83 -1.60
N THR A 330 13.44 8.71 -1.59
CA THR A 330 13.01 7.48 -2.29
C THR A 330 13.00 6.28 -1.36
N GLY A 331 12.17 5.30 -1.70
CA GLY A 331 12.10 3.99 -1.05
C GLY A 331 12.87 2.92 -1.84
N ALA A 332 12.31 1.72 -1.89
CA ALA A 332 12.99 0.49 -2.30
C ALA A 332 12.58 -0.04 -3.69
N VAL A 333 12.16 0.82 -4.62
CA VAL A 333 11.64 0.42 -5.94
C VAL A 333 12.46 1.00 -7.06
N LEU A 334 12.82 0.18 -8.06
CA LEU A 334 13.46 0.61 -9.29
C LEU A 334 12.63 0.14 -10.49
N SER A 335 12.01 1.07 -11.22
CA SER A 335 11.33 0.77 -12.49
C SER A 335 12.19 1.21 -13.66
N PHE A 336 12.35 0.35 -14.63
CA PHE A 336 13.25 0.58 -15.76
C PHE A 336 12.75 -0.09 -17.04
N THR A 337 13.30 0.33 -18.17
CA THR A 337 13.08 -0.30 -19.47
C THR A 337 14.37 -0.20 -20.31
N PHE A 338 14.51 -1.03 -21.33
CA PHE A 338 15.46 -0.83 -22.42
C PHE A 338 14.74 -0.27 -23.63
N GLU A 339 15.41 0.52 -24.45
CA GLU A 339 14.83 1.06 -25.67
C GLU A 339 14.51 -0.03 -26.70
N ASP A 340 15.24 -1.13 -26.67
CA ASP A 340 15.27 -2.19 -27.67
C ASP A 340 14.83 -3.58 -27.15
N ILE A 341 14.40 -3.70 -25.87
CA ILE A 341 13.97 -4.98 -25.27
C ILE A 341 12.65 -4.76 -24.51
N HIS A 342 11.66 -5.59 -24.84
CA HIS A 342 10.37 -5.50 -24.13
C HIS A 342 10.51 -5.92 -22.65
N PRO A 343 9.89 -5.21 -21.70
CA PRO A 343 10.00 -5.51 -20.25
C PRO A 343 9.61 -6.94 -19.86
N HIS A 344 8.71 -7.57 -20.60
CA HIS A 344 8.33 -8.97 -20.36
C HIS A 344 9.49 -9.93 -20.64
N ASP A 345 10.26 -9.68 -21.71
CA ASP A 345 11.42 -10.51 -22.05
C ASP A 345 12.53 -10.33 -21.01
N ILE A 346 12.72 -9.09 -20.53
CA ILE A 346 13.65 -8.81 -19.41
C ILE A 346 13.28 -9.67 -18.20
N ALA A 347 12.01 -9.61 -17.77
CA ALA A 347 11.55 -10.36 -16.60
C ALA A 347 11.68 -11.89 -16.80
N SER A 348 11.36 -12.40 -17.99
CA SER A 348 11.46 -13.82 -18.29
C SER A 348 12.91 -14.33 -18.30
N ILE A 349 13.84 -13.53 -18.84
CA ILE A 349 15.27 -13.87 -18.83
C ILE A 349 15.81 -13.86 -17.41
N LEU A 350 15.48 -12.84 -16.59
CA LEU A 350 15.88 -12.74 -15.20
C LEU A 350 15.33 -13.92 -14.38
N ASP A 351 14.05 -14.31 -14.57
CA ASP A 351 13.45 -15.46 -13.88
C ASP A 351 14.19 -16.76 -14.22
N SER A 352 14.63 -16.93 -15.46
CA SER A 352 15.45 -18.10 -15.86
C SER A 352 16.77 -18.19 -15.10
N LYS A 353 17.22 -17.09 -14.49
CA LYS A 353 18.42 -16.96 -13.66
C LYS A 353 18.10 -16.93 -12.15
N GLY A 354 16.85 -17.18 -11.78
CA GLY A 354 16.42 -17.16 -10.38
C GLY A 354 16.17 -15.75 -9.82
N VAL A 355 16.11 -14.71 -10.66
CA VAL A 355 15.81 -13.34 -10.22
C VAL A 355 14.38 -12.97 -10.59
N ALA A 356 13.51 -12.88 -9.58
CA ALA A 356 12.10 -12.58 -9.76
C ALA A 356 11.85 -11.07 -9.72
N VAL A 357 11.51 -10.48 -10.86
CA VAL A 357 11.07 -9.09 -11.03
C VAL A 357 9.70 -9.05 -11.70
N ARG A 358 9.02 -7.92 -11.62
CA ARG A 358 7.73 -7.72 -12.30
C ARG A 358 7.88 -6.98 -13.60
N SER A 359 7.03 -7.28 -14.58
CA SER A 359 6.89 -6.50 -15.82
C SER A 359 5.45 -6.02 -16.02
N GLY A 360 5.26 -4.88 -16.68
CA GLY A 360 3.95 -4.33 -17.05
C GLY A 360 3.76 -2.88 -16.63
N HIS A 361 2.49 -2.49 -16.39
CA HIS A 361 2.12 -1.12 -16.01
C HIS A 361 2.11 -0.89 -14.49
N HIS A 362 2.36 -1.90 -13.69
CA HIS A 362 2.34 -1.87 -12.21
C HIS A 362 1.06 -1.22 -11.63
N CYS A 363 -0.08 -1.43 -12.30
CA CYS A 363 -1.36 -0.77 -12.01
C CYS A 363 -1.30 0.77 -12.03
N ALA A 364 -0.48 1.36 -12.91
CA ALA A 364 -0.29 2.80 -13.09
C ALA A 364 -0.22 3.16 -14.59
N MET A 365 -1.22 2.72 -15.38
CA MET A 365 -1.27 2.99 -16.83
C MET A 365 -1.18 4.47 -17.21
N PRO A 366 -1.88 5.42 -16.53
CA PRO A 366 -1.77 6.83 -16.85
C PRO A 366 -0.34 7.35 -16.70
N LEU A 367 0.39 6.93 -15.65
CA LEU A 367 1.79 7.27 -15.45
C LEU A 367 2.67 6.75 -16.60
N HIS A 368 2.53 5.48 -17.00
CA HIS A 368 3.31 4.90 -18.11
C HIS A 368 3.07 5.65 -19.43
N LYS A 369 1.81 6.02 -19.70
CA LYS A 369 1.48 6.85 -20.85
C LYS A 369 2.13 8.24 -20.77
N TYR A 370 2.14 8.86 -19.61
CA TYR A 370 2.79 10.15 -19.35
C TYR A 370 4.30 10.07 -19.56
N LEU A 371 4.94 9.00 -19.07
CA LEU A 371 6.38 8.73 -19.23
C LEU A 371 6.76 8.33 -20.66
N GLY A 372 5.80 8.14 -21.56
CA GLY A 372 6.02 7.78 -22.96
C GLY A 372 6.48 6.34 -23.17
N VAL A 373 6.15 5.42 -22.24
CA VAL A 373 6.53 4.00 -22.33
C VAL A 373 5.30 3.08 -22.29
N SER A 374 5.41 1.95 -22.98
CA SER A 374 4.32 0.95 -23.00
C SER A 374 4.27 0.11 -21.74
N ALA A 375 5.40 -0.13 -21.10
CA ALA A 375 5.55 -0.92 -19.88
C ALA A 375 6.95 -0.71 -19.29
N THR A 376 7.17 -1.17 -18.05
CA THR A 376 8.48 -1.23 -17.42
C THR A 376 8.72 -2.60 -16.77
N ALA A 377 9.97 -2.97 -16.57
CA ALA A 377 10.37 -3.95 -15.58
C ALA A 377 10.55 -3.22 -14.24
N ARG A 378 10.24 -3.90 -13.12
CA ARG A 378 10.36 -3.32 -11.77
C ARG A 378 11.03 -4.32 -10.84
N ALA A 379 12.16 -3.91 -10.26
CA ALA A 379 12.76 -4.56 -9.11
C ALA A 379 12.34 -3.80 -7.85
N SER A 380 11.89 -4.51 -6.83
CA SER A 380 11.54 -3.94 -5.53
C SER A 380 12.15 -4.77 -4.41
N PHE A 381 12.93 -4.09 -3.60
CA PHE A 381 13.74 -4.67 -2.53
C PHE A 381 12.97 -4.66 -1.21
N ALA A 382 13.43 -5.48 -0.28
CA ALA A 382 13.01 -5.50 1.11
C ALA A 382 14.21 -5.75 2.01
N PHE A 383 14.05 -5.48 3.29
CA PHE A 383 15.10 -5.65 4.30
C PHE A 383 15.61 -7.09 4.46
N TYR A 384 14.97 -8.07 3.85
CA TYR A 384 15.47 -9.45 3.74
C TYR A 384 16.29 -9.71 2.47
N ASN A 385 16.44 -8.73 1.57
CA ASN A 385 17.36 -8.82 0.44
C ASN A 385 18.78 -8.39 0.84
N THR A 386 19.78 -8.78 0.06
CA THR A 386 21.18 -8.46 0.34
C THR A 386 21.86 -7.71 -0.81
N LYS A 387 23.02 -7.11 -0.53
CA LYS A 387 23.85 -6.45 -1.57
C LYS A 387 24.31 -7.44 -2.64
N GLU A 388 24.63 -8.66 -2.24
CA GLU A 388 25.02 -9.74 -3.17
C GLU A 388 23.86 -10.09 -4.11
N GLU A 389 22.60 -10.08 -3.62
CA GLU A 389 21.42 -10.28 -4.47
C GLU A 389 21.24 -9.11 -5.46
N ALA A 390 21.50 -7.87 -5.06
CA ALA A 390 21.50 -6.70 -5.94
C ALA A 390 22.61 -6.78 -7.00
N GLU A 391 23.80 -7.26 -6.65
CA GLU A 391 24.91 -7.49 -7.60
C GLU A 391 24.58 -8.58 -8.62
N ILE A 392 23.95 -9.68 -8.17
CA ILE A 392 23.49 -10.76 -9.07
C ILE A 392 22.43 -10.20 -10.02
N PHE A 393 21.44 -9.45 -9.50
CA PHE A 393 20.43 -8.78 -10.33
C PHE A 393 21.08 -7.90 -11.41
N ALA A 394 22.01 -7.01 -11.04
CA ALA A 394 22.67 -6.11 -11.96
C ALA A 394 23.49 -6.88 -13.04
N LYS A 395 24.22 -7.91 -12.64
CA LYS A 395 24.97 -8.79 -13.54
C LYS A 395 24.05 -9.49 -14.54
N GLU A 396 22.95 -10.09 -14.08
CA GLU A 396 22.03 -10.79 -14.95
C GLU A 396 21.25 -9.83 -15.84
N LEU A 397 20.95 -8.60 -15.36
CA LEU A 397 20.35 -7.53 -16.17
C LEU A 397 21.27 -7.12 -17.33
N LEU A 398 22.57 -6.97 -17.08
CA LEU A 398 23.57 -6.72 -18.14
C LEU A 398 23.62 -7.88 -19.17
N ASN A 399 23.43 -9.11 -18.70
CA ASN A 399 23.41 -10.28 -19.57
C ASN A 399 22.15 -10.39 -20.44
N VAL A 400 21.04 -9.74 -20.08
CA VAL A 400 19.79 -9.76 -20.87
C VAL A 400 20.07 -9.37 -22.33
N ARG A 401 20.85 -8.31 -22.56
CA ARG A 401 21.21 -7.86 -23.93
C ARG A 401 21.96 -8.93 -24.72
N LYS A 402 22.92 -9.59 -24.08
CA LYS A 402 23.69 -10.68 -24.73
C LYS A 402 22.79 -11.87 -25.09
N VAL A 403 21.84 -12.22 -24.25
CA VAL A 403 20.87 -13.30 -24.50
C VAL A 403 19.98 -12.97 -25.70
N MET A 404 19.60 -11.68 -25.83
CA MET A 404 18.81 -11.17 -26.96
C MET A 404 19.63 -10.98 -28.26
N GLY A 405 20.94 -11.13 -28.20
CA GLY A 405 21.82 -10.94 -29.37
C GLY A 405 22.12 -9.47 -29.71
N LEU A 406 22.05 -8.59 -28.71
CA LEU A 406 22.22 -7.14 -28.80
C LEU A 406 23.53 -6.67 -28.17
#